data_8b05a49ba35b2a75c06c3ee0efef38ae
#
_entry.id   8b05a49ba35b2a75c06c3ee0efef38ae
#
_cell.length_a   1.000
_cell.length_b   1.000
_cell.length_c   1.000
_cell.angle_alpha   90.00
_cell.angle_beta   90.00
_cell.angle_gamma   90.00
#
_symmetry.space_group_name_H-M   'P 1'
#
loop_
_entity.id
_entity.type
_entity.pdbx_description
1 polymer ?
#
loop_
_entity_poly.entity_id
_entity_poly.type
_entity_poly.pdbx_seq_one_letter_code
_entity_poly.pdbx_strand_id
1 'polypeptide(L)'
;LLLALILGFCISNAQRIPDTKLPVKEKQVEQKKKLVDATIDFESKVVDYGVIDNKSDGARKFVFKNNGTEPLIIKNAKGSCGCTVPTWPREPIAPGDSGEIGVQYDTKRVGKFTKTITLSTNASKAPVILTIKGEVNPPPKDTQTLERKASGAPLEKN
;
A
#
# COMPACT_ATOMS: atom_id res chain seq x y z
N LEU A 1 91.27 28.45 -35.44
CA LEU A 1 90.56 28.09 -36.67
C LEU A 1 89.68 26.87 -36.40
N LEU A 2 88.47 27.00 -36.29
CA LEU A 2 87.30 26.27 -36.74
C LEU A 2 86.10 26.52 -35.83
N LEU A 3 85.16 27.21 -36.42
CA LEU A 3 83.84 27.45 -35.93
C LEU A 3 83.04 26.19 -35.97
N ALA A 4 82.33 25.79 -34.90
CA ALA A 4 81.28 24.81 -34.95
C ALA A 4 80.03 25.39 -34.25
N LEU A 5 79.07 25.78 -35.11
CA LEU A 5 77.69 26.14 -34.72
C LEU A 5 76.99 24.89 -34.22
N ILE A 6 76.51 24.92 -32.98
CA ILE A 6 75.56 23.92 -32.48
C ILE A 6 74.20 24.63 -32.40
N LEU A 7 73.30 24.31 -33.33
CA LEU A 7 71.92 24.63 -33.28
C LEU A 7 71.25 23.83 -32.18
N GLY A 8 70.79 24.53 -31.13
CA GLY A 8 69.95 23.94 -30.10
C GLY A 8 68.52 23.70 -30.63
N PHE A 9 68.20 22.42 -30.71
CA PHE A 9 66.82 21.98 -31.02
C PHE A 9 66.01 21.95 -29.75
N CYS A 10 65.17 22.97 -29.56
CA CYS A 10 64.24 23.05 -28.41
C CYS A 10 63.01 22.15 -28.71
N ILE A 11 63.02 20.93 -28.16
CA ILE A 11 61.87 20.03 -28.24
C ILE A 11 60.94 20.41 -27.10
N SER A 12 59.87 21.14 -27.44
CA SER A 12 58.74 21.33 -26.52
C SER A 12 57.96 20.05 -26.35
N ASN A 13 58.21 19.37 -25.22
CA ASN A 13 57.40 18.20 -24.82
C ASN A 13 56.09 18.72 -24.22
N ALA A 14 55.08 18.87 -25.05
CA ALA A 14 53.69 19.06 -24.57
C ALA A 14 53.19 17.71 -24.00
N GLN A 15 53.31 17.57 -22.68
CA GLN A 15 52.69 16.46 -21.95
C GLN A 15 51.19 16.65 -21.96
N ARG A 16 50.52 15.86 -22.82
CA ARG A 16 49.06 15.65 -22.72
C ARG A 16 48.79 14.94 -21.41
N ILE A 17 48.10 15.62 -20.52
CA ILE A 17 47.49 15.02 -19.33
C ILE A 17 46.34 14.14 -19.82
N PRO A 18 46.34 12.82 -19.57
CA PRO A 18 45.15 12.02 -19.86
C PRO A 18 44.03 12.42 -18.91
N ASP A 19 42.91 12.90 -19.48
CA ASP A 19 41.64 13.06 -18.81
C ASP A 19 41.20 11.69 -18.26
N THR A 20 41.65 11.40 -17.05
CA THR A 20 41.12 10.26 -16.29
C THR A 20 39.79 10.68 -15.69
N LYS A 21 38.75 10.60 -16.50
CA LYS A 21 37.35 10.69 -16.08
C LYS A 21 37.07 9.47 -15.21
N LEU A 22 37.20 9.63 -13.90
CA LEU A 22 36.86 8.62 -12.91
C LEU A 22 35.33 8.40 -12.89
N PRO A 23 34.81 7.21 -13.24
CA PRO A 23 33.36 6.94 -13.26
C PRO A 23 32.85 6.45 -11.89
N VAL A 24 33.42 6.93 -10.77
CA VAL A 24 33.13 6.37 -9.44
C VAL A 24 32.04 7.13 -8.68
N LYS A 25 31.69 8.35 -9.12
CA LYS A 25 30.76 9.21 -8.34
C LYS A 25 29.28 9.02 -8.66
N GLU A 26 28.95 8.51 -9.84
CA GLU A 26 27.55 8.41 -10.28
C GLU A 26 26.82 7.18 -9.69
N LYS A 27 27.49 6.05 -9.56
CA LYS A 27 26.90 4.84 -8.94
C LYS A 27 26.69 4.96 -7.43
N GLN A 28 27.53 5.72 -6.72
CA GLN A 28 27.36 5.93 -5.29
C GLN A 28 26.24 6.92 -4.95
N VAL A 29 25.96 7.90 -5.83
CA VAL A 29 24.86 8.84 -5.66
C VAL A 29 23.52 8.16 -5.90
N GLU A 30 23.43 7.24 -6.87
CA GLU A 30 22.20 6.50 -7.18
C GLU A 30 21.86 5.46 -6.10
N GLN A 31 22.86 4.78 -5.52
CA GLN A 31 22.65 3.90 -4.37
C GLN A 31 22.28 4.67 -3.10
N LYS A 32 22.83 5.87 -2.88
CA LYS A 32 22.48 6.71 -1.75
C LYS A 32 21.08 7.30 -1.85
N LYS A 33 20.59 7.53 -3.08
CA LYS A 33 19.23 8.02 -3.36
C LYS A 33 18.15 6.94 -3.12
N LYS A 34 18.51 5.66 -3.25
CA LYS A 34 17.61 4.52 -3.00
C LYS A 34 17.39 4.23 -1.51
N LEU A 35 18.24 4.78 -0.63
CA LEU A 35 18.20 4.59 0.83
C LEU A 35 17.49 5.72 1.60
N VAL A 36 16.97 6.76 0.91
CA VAL A 36 16.47 7.99 1.53
C VAL A 36 14.96 8.14 1.42
N ASP A 37 14.26 7.17 0.84
CA ASP A 37 12.83 7.28 0.63
C ASP A 37 12.05 6.56 1.76
N ALA A 38 10.86 7.07 2.07
CA ALA A 38 9.88 6.34 2.88
C ALA A 38 9.44 5.08 2.14
N THR A 39 9.14 4.00 2.86
CA THR A 39 8.52 2.79 2.31
C THR A 39 7.23 2.46 3.03
N ILE A 40 6.40 1.64 2.40
CA ILE A 40 5.20 1.08 3.01
C ILE A 40 5.13 -0.41 2.66
N ASP A 41 5.58 -1.23 3.60
CA ASP A 41 5.67 -2.68 3.43
C ASP A 41 4.57 -3.36 4.25
N PHE A 42 3.58 -3.94 3.55
CA PHE A 42 2.46 -4.63 4.17
C PHE A 42 2.80 -6.09 4.45
N GLU A 43 2.40 -6.61 5.61
CA GLU A 43 2.41 -8.05 5.91
C GLU A 43 1.54 -8.81 4.92
N SER A 44 0.37 -8.27 4.61
CA SER A 44 -0.52 -8.74 3.54
C SER A 44 -1.29 -7.58 2.94
N LYS A 45 -1.42 -7.56 1.62
CA LYS A 45 -2.28 -6.61 0.90
C LYS A 45 -3.69 -7.14 0.68
N VAL A 46 -3.99 -8.36 1.18
CA VAL A 46 -5.29 -8.99 1.07
C VAL A 46 -5.74 -9.43 2.45
N VAL A 47 -6.95 -9.04 2.85
CA VAL A 47 -7.63 -9.53 4.04
C VAL A 47 -8.85 -10.32 3.63
N ASP A 48 -8.88 -11.58 4.02
CA ASP A 48 -10.00 -12.49 3.80
C ASP A 48 -10.87 -12.54 5.06
N TYR A 49 -12.12 -12.15 4.92
CA TYR A 49 -13.12 -12.23 6.00
C TYR A 49 -13.65 -13.65 6.20
N GLY A 50 -13.39 -14.55 5.22
CA GLY A 50 -14.05 -15.84 5.17
C GLY A 50 -15.54 -15.70 4.98
N VAL A 51 -16.31 -16.59 5.63
CA VAL A 51 -17.78 -16.53 5.68
C VAL A 51 -18.18 -15.91 7.02
N ILE A 52 -18.91 -14.82 7.00
CA ILE A 52 -19.36 -14.06 8.17
C ILE A 52 -20.86 -13.88 8.16
N ASP A 53 -21.47 -13.63 9.32
CA ASP A 53 -22.91 -13.46 9.42
C ASP A 53 -23.37 -12.04 9.08
N ASN A 54 -24.62 -11.93 8.66
CA ASN A 54 -25.27 -10.63 8.42
C ASN A 54 -25.25 -9.79 9.71
N LYS A 55 -24.85 -8.51 9.58
CA LYS A 55 -24.68 -7.56 10.70
C LYS A 55 -23.60 -7.93 11.71
N SER A 56 -22.71 -8.88 11.41
CA SER A 56 -21.51 -9.15 12.24
C SER A 56 -20.51 -7.99 12.14
N ASP A 57 -19.46 -8.04 12.98
CA ASP A 57 -18.40 -7.05 12.95
C ASP A 57 -17.63 -7.08 11.61
N GLY A 58 -17.67 -5.95 10.92
CA GLY A 58 -16.99 -5.72 9.64
C GLY A 58 -15.64 -5.06 9.77
N ALA A 59 -15.12 -4.85 10.98
CA ALA A 59 -13.81 -4.22 11.19
C ALA A 59 -12.67 -5.22 10.93
N ARG A 60 -11.69 -4.81 10.13
CA ARG A 60 -10.42 -5.52 9.90
C ARG A 60 -9.31 -4.49 9.75
N LYS A 61 -8.06 -4.98 9.73
CA LYS A 61 -6.88 -4.11 9.59
C LYS A 61 -5.83 -4.72 8.68
N PHE A 62 -5.04 -3.85 8.08
CA PHE A 62 -3.81 -4.17 7.38
C PHE A 62 -2.65 -3.58 8.16
N VAL A 63 -1.70 -4.41 8.55
CA VAL A 63 -0.49 -3.98 9.24
C VAL A 63 0.59 -3.70 8.22
N PHE A 64 1.32 -2.60 8.40
CA PHE A 64 2.45 -2.24 7.56
C PHE A 64 3.60 -1.71 8.41
N LYS A 65 4.78 -1.66 7.80
CA LYS A 65 5.99 -1.10 8.39
C LYS A 65 6.64 -0.12 7.43
N ASN A 66 7.21 0.96 7.99
CA ASN A 66 8.09 1.85 7.25
C ASN A 66 9.54 1.34 7.39
N ASN A 67 10.02 0.59 6.41
CA ASN A 67 11.41 0.11 6.34
C ASN A 67 12.33 1.10 5.61
N GLY A 68 11.84 2.31 5.29
CA GLY A 68 12.61 3.39 4.70
C GLY A 68 13.47 4.14 5.70
N THR A 69 14.08 5.22 5.24
CA THR A 69 14.91 6.12 6.06
C THR A 69 14.26 7.47 6.31
N GLU A 70 13.12 7.74 5.65
CA GLU A 70 12.33 8.95 5.81
C GLU A 70 10.95 8.66 6.41
N PRO A 71 10.32 9.62 7.09
CA PRO A 71 8.97 9.46 7.61
C PRO A 71 7.96 9.15 6.49
N LEU A 72 7.14 8.11 6.70
CA LEU A 72 6.05 7.73 5.81
C LEU A 72 4.80 8.55 6.12
N ILE A 73 4.23 9.17 5.09
CA ILE A 73 3.00 9.95 5.18
C ILE A 73 1.94 9.30 4.30
N ILE A 74 0.81 8.92 4.90
CA ILE A 74 -0.36 8.44 4.19
C ILE A 74 -1.26 9.64 3.91
N LYS A 75 -1.29 10.08 2.65
CA LYS A 75 -2.01 11.28 2.22
C LYS A 75 -3.51 11.04 2.14
N ASN A 76 -3.91 9.86 1.68
CA ASN A 76 -5.31 9.50 1.51
C ASN A 76 -5.50 7.98 1.47
N ALA A 77 -6.70 7.53 1.88
CA ALA A 77 -7.19 6.18 1.70
C ALA A 77 -8.65 6.22 1.25
N LYS A 78 -8.98 5.55 0.15
CA LYS A 78 -10.32 5.57 -0.45
C LYS A 78 -10.80 4.15 -0.75
N GLY A 79 -11.96 3.77 -0.21
CA GLY A 79 -12.65 2.53 -0.57
C GLY A 79 -13.24 2.61 -1.98
N SER A 80 -13.35 1.47 -2.65
CA SER A 80 -13.96 1.34 -3.99
C SER A 80 -15.47 1.57 -4.00
N CYS A 81 -16.12 1.60 -2.83
CA CYS A 81 -17.55 1.91 -2.66
C CYS A 81 -17.78 2.53 -1.28
N GLY A 82 -18.95 3.14 -1.06
CA GLY A 82 -19.39 3.63 0.26
C GLY A 82 -19.60 2.52 1.30
N CYS A 83 -19.56 1.24 0.89
CA CYS A 83 -19.66 0.07 1.77
C CYS A 83 -18.32 -0.33 2.41
N THR A 84 -17.24 0.36 2.09
CA THR A 84 -15.88 0.08 2.56
C THR A 84 -15.26 1.40 2.99
N VAL A 85 -15.16 1.60 4.29
CA VAL A 85 -14.68 2.85 4.89
C VAL A 85 -13.31 2.61 5.52
N PRO A 86 -12.23 3.12 4.92
CA PRO A 86 -10.88 3.01 5.49
C PRO A 86 -10.62 4.08 6.55
N THR A 87 -9.79 3.73 7.53
CA THR A 87 -9.17 4.64 8.50
C THR A 87 -7.66 4.45 8.47
N TRP A 88 -6.89 5.51 8.74
CA TRP A 88 -5.43 5.47 8.68
C TRP A 88 -4.79 6.50 9.60
N PRO A 89 -3.53 6.30 10.03
CA PRO A 89 -2.76 7.28 10.79
C PRO A 89 -2.63 8.59 10.03
N ARG A 90 -2.84 9.71 10.71
CA ARG A 90 -2.66 11.06 10.16
C ARG A 90 -1.26 11.59 10.43
N GLU A 91 -0.63 11.10 11.50
CA GLU A 91 0.74 11.44 11.86
C GLU A 91 1.74 10.69 10.98
N PRO A 92 2.89 11.31 10.67
CA PRO A 92 3.98 10.63 9.97
C PRO A 92 4.48 9.42 10.77
N ILE A 93 4.70 8.30 10.10
CA ILE A 93 5.24 7.06 10.67
C ILE A 93 6.75 7.09 10.50
N ALA A 94 7.49 7.08 11.62
CA ALA A 94 8.94 7.16 11.61
C ALA A 94 9.59 5.94 10.94
N PRO A 95 10.85 6.08 10.48
CA PRO A 95 11.64 4.94 10.00
C PRO A 95 11.72 3.83 11.04
N GLY A 96 11.42 2.60 10.63
CA GLY A 96 11.38 1.41 11.50
C GLY A 96 10.08 1.18 12.23
N ASP A 97 9.17 2.16 12.28
CA ASP A 97 7.88 2.03 12.95
C ASP A 97 6.84 1.32 12.07
N SER A 98 5.84 0.76 12.75
CA SER A 98 4.70 0.09 12.14
C SER A 98 3.43 0.92 12.31
N GLY A 99 2.46 0.71 11.39
CA GLY A 99 1.16 1.32 11.46
C GLY A 99 0.07 0.38 10.93
N GLU A 100 -1.17 0.82 11.04
CA GLU A 100 -2.33 0.03 10.63
C GLU A 100 -3.27 0.87 9.73
N ILE A 101 -3.78 0.23 8.68
CA ILE A 101 -4.93 0.74 7.92
C ILE A 101 -6.13 -0.04 8.40
N GLY A 102 -7.02 0.59 9.15
CA GLY A 102 -8.30 0.02 9.51
C GLY A 102 -9.25 0.03 8.31
N VAL A 103 -10.18 -0.91 8.26
CA VAL A 103 -11.26 -0.94 7.27
C VAL A 103 -12.54 -1.45 7.92
N GLN A 104 -13.63 -0.74 7.68
CA GLN A 104 -14.97 -1.14 8.08
C GLN A 104 -15.77 -1.52 6.82
N TYR A 105 -16.20 -2.77 6.75
CA TYR A 105 -17.10 -3.26 5.69
C TYR A 105 -18.54 -3.30 6.17
N ASP A 106 -19.49 -2.94 5.30
CA ASP A 106 -20.93 -3.00 5.59
C ASP A 106 -21.44 -4.44 5.46
N THR A 107 -21.46 -5.17 6.58
CA THR A 107 -21.89 -6.57 6.67
C THR A 107 -23.42 -6.78 6.58
N LYS A 108 -24.21 -5.72 6.38
CA LYS A 108 -25.62 -5.85 6.00
C LYS A 108 -25.80 -6.31 4.57
N ARG A 109 -24.76 -6.23 3.74
CA ARG A 109 -24.76 -6.63 2.34
C ARG A 109 -24.48 -8.12 2.23
N VAL A 110 -25.54 -8.89 2.01
CA VAL A 110 -25.49 -10.36 1.86
C VAL A 110 -24.79 -10.75 0.55
N GLY A 111 -24.04 -11.85 0.61
CA GLY A 111 -23.38 -12.49 -0.53
C GLY A 111 -21.88 -12.24 -0.58
N LYS A 112 -21.25 -12.73 -1.65
CA LYS A 112 -19.80 -12.62 -1.87
C LYS A 112 -19.39 -11.18 -2.17
N PHE A 113 -18.26 -10.79 -1.64
CA PHE A 113 -17.69 -9.47 -1.92
C PHE A 113 -16.18 -9.52 -2.15
N THR A 114 -15.73 -8.62 -3.01
CA THR A 114 -14.32 -8.24 -3.17
C THR A 114 -14.30 -6.73 -3.36
N LYS A 115 -13.61 -6.02 -2.47
CA LYS A 115 -13.50 -4.56 -2.48
C LYS A 115 -12.05 -4.17 -2.36
N THR A 116 -11.72 -2.98 -2.89
CA THR A 116 -10.36 -2.44 -2.83
C THR A 116 -10.32 -1.13 -2.06
N ILE A 117 -9.17 -0.86 -1.49
CA ILE A 117 -8.83 0.40 -0.85
C ILE A 117 -7.60 0.94 -1.58
N THR A 118 -7.69 2.15 -2.08
CA THR A 118 -6.61 2.84 -2.78
C THR A 118 -5.93 3.80 -1.81
N LEU A 119 -4.63 3.59 -1.55
CA LEU A 119 -3.82 4.45 -0.70
C LEU A 119 -2.94 5.36 -1.54
N SER A 120 -2.82 6.62 -1.14
CA SER A 120 -1.87 7.59 -1.67
C SER A 120 -0.88 7.95 -0.57
N THR A 121 0.42 7.77 -0.81
CA THR A 121 1.50 8.01 0.17
C THR A 121 2.62 8.84 -0.44
N ASN A 122 3.62 9.20 0.37
CA ASN A 122 4.88 9.75 -0.12
C ASN A 122 5.91 8.67 -0.51
N ALA A 123 5.68 7.41 -0.15
CA ALA A 123 6.57 6.29 -0.46
C ALA A 123 6.56 5.89 -1.95
N SER A 124 5.49 6.21 -2.67
CA SER A 124 5.35 5.87 -4.08
C SER A 124 4.51 6.90 -4.82
N LYS A 125 4.84 7.15 -6.10
CA LYS A 125 4.00 7.94 -7.00
C LYS A 125 2.75 7.15 -7.42
N ALA A 126 2.85 5.83 -7.53
CA ALA A 126 1.73 4.96 -7.82
C ALA A 126 0.93 4.67 -6.55
N PRO A 127 -0.40 4.63 -6.62
CA PRO A 127 -1.23 4.26 -5.48
C PRO A 127 -1.00 2.80 -5.07
N VAL A 128 -1.07 2.53 -3.77
CA VAL A 128 -1.06 1.17 -3.24
C VAL A 128 -2.48 0.66 -3.13
N ILE A 129 -2.73 -0.55 -3.64
CA ILE A 129 -4.05 -1.17 -3.61
C ILE A 129 -4.06 -2.27 -2.57
N LEU A 130 -5.01 -2.17 -1.63
CA LEU A 130 -5.35 -3.21 -0.66
C LEU A 130 -6.67 -3.84 -1.05
N THR A 131 -6.86 -5.13 -0.75
CA THR A 131 -8.07 -5.88 -1.11
C THR A 131 -8.67 -6.53 0.12
N ILE A 132 -9.98 -6.40 0.28
CA ILE A 132 -10.79 -7.20 1.20
C ILE A 132 -11.70 -8.10 0.40
N LYS A 133 -11.91 -9.32 0.86
CA LYS A 133 -12.82 -10.29 0.26
C LYS A 133 -13.48 -11.15 1.31
N GLY A 134 -14.60 -11.78 0.95
CA GLY A 134 -15.34 -12.67 1.84
C GLY A 134 -16.75 -12.91 1.36
N GLU A 135 -17.56 -13.50 2.22
CA GLU A 135 -18.97 -13.77 1.98
C GLU A 135 -19.79 -13.46 3.24
N VAL A 136 -20.91 -12.77 3.08
CA VAL A 136 -21.87 -12.50 4.16
C VAL A 136 -23.06 -13.42 4.00
N ASN A 137 -23.32 -14.25 5.02
CA ASN A 137 -24.49 -15.12 5.08
C ASN A 137 -25.79 -14.29 5.12
N PRO A 138 -26.89 -14.79 4.55
CA PRO A 138 -28.19 -14.19 4.76
C PRO A 138 -28.59 -14.32 6.26
N PRO A 139 -29.44 -13.40 6.77
CA PRO A 139 -29.99 -13.53 8.12
C PRO A 139 -30.76 -14.85 8.26
N PRO A 140 -30.80 -15.44 9.46
CA PRO A 140 -31.63 -16.62 9.72
C PRO A 140 -33.07 -16.36 9.30
N LYS A 141 -33.68 -17.31 8.61
CA LYS A 141 -35.11 -17.21 8.31
C LYS A 141 -35.87 -17.35 9.63
N ASP A 142 -36.63 -16.31 10.02
CA ASP A 142 -37.51 -16.41 11.16
C ASP A 142 -38.51 -17.54 10.95
N THR A 143 -38.32 -18.63 11.69
CA THR A 143 -39.21 -19.83 11.69
C THR A 143 -40.59 -19.51 12.26
N GLN A 144 -40.76 -18.33 12.86
CA GLN A 144 -42.01 -17.92 13.53
C GLN A 144 -43.16 -17.54 12.57
N THR A 145 -42.91 -17.46 11.26
CA THR A 145 -44.00 -17.09 10.31
C THR A 145 -44.87 -18.29 9.91
N LEU A 146 -44.49 -19.54 10.27
CA LEU A 146 -45.25 -20.71 9.87
C LEU A 146 -46.33 -21.13 10.86
N GLU A 147 -46.33 -20.64 12.12
CA GLU A 147 -47.34 -21.02 13.14
C GLU A 147 -48.62 -20.15 13.12
N ARG A 148 -48.63 -19.03 12.42
CA ARG A 148 -49.82 -18.16 12.36
C ARG A 148 -50.88 -18.58 11.35
N LYS A 149 -50.64 -19.63 10.57
CA LYS A 149 -51.59 -20.07 9.53
C LYS A 149 -52.44 -21.32 9.89
N ALA A 150 -52.23 -21.87 11.10
CA ALA A 150 -52.89 -23.09 11.55
C ALA A 150 -54.01 -22.89 12.60
N SER A 151 -54.32 -21.66 13.04
CA SER A 151 -55.45 -21.42 13.94
C SER A 151 -56.62 -20.74 13.20
N GLY A 152 -57.11 -21.40 12.12
CA GLY A 152 -58.42 -21.15 11.60
C GLY A 152 -59.42 -21.93 12.41
N ALA A 153 -60.12 -21.29 13.36
CA ALA A 153 -61.21 -21.87 14.08
C ALA A 153 -62.33 -22.30 13.11
N PRO A 154 -62.95 -23.46 13.32
CA PRO A 154 -64.12 -23.83 12.54
C PRO A 154 -65.32 -22.91 12.89
N LEU A 155 -65.94 -22.33 11.88
CA LEU A 155 -67.21 -21.64 12.00
C LEU A 155 -68.27 -22.68 12.29
N GLU A 156 -68.78 -22.71 13.55
CA GLU A 156 -70.02 -23.41 13.87
C GLU A 156 -71.18 -22.72 13.17
N LYS A 157 -71.91 -23.46 12.37
CA LYS A 157 -73.25 -23.07 11.83
C LYS A 157 -74.32 -23.53 12.82
N ASN A 158 -75.06 -22.63 13.37
CA ASN A 158 -76.44 -22.83 13.83
C ASN A 158 -77.39 -22.22 12.80
#